data_d5182b15e2633f424a16b6361b860054
#
_entry.id   d5182b15e2633f424a16b6361b860054
#
_cell.length_a   1.000
_cell.length_b   1.000
_cell.length_c   1.000
_cell.angle_alpha   90.00
_cell.angle_beta   90.00
_cell.angle_gamma   90.00
#
_symmetry.space_group_name_H-M   'P 1'
#
loop_
_entity.id
_entity.type
_entity.pdbx_description
1 polymer ?
#
loop_
_entity_poly.entity_id
_entity_poly.type
_entity_poly.pdbx_seq_one_letter_code
_entity_poly.pdbx_strand_id
1 'polypeptide(L)'
;MKEQDKKMVLPKLDDLFTIQEQRDNPVVDEVKEIELYKIGEFPDHPFRVLDDNKMEEMVKSVKEHGVLLPVIVRKRGEGNYQMISGHRRKRACELAGIDKIKCIVKELTDDEATILMVDSNIQREEILPSEKAFAYKMKLEAMKHQGKRVDLEENETSRPLDGKLESAERMGEEVGESARTIQRYIRLTYLIPELLEQVDNKRIAFRPAVELSYLSEENQYVVENIFEFDEVTPSLSQAIRLKKLEQEGNLTEEKIEEILQQEKPNQKEYIKIHNEKIEKYIPSRVKESGNVEDFIIQCVQDYIRRERIKQERNSR
;
A
#
# COMPACT_ATOMS: atom_id res chain seq x y z
N MET A 1 -37.28 -14.81 34.50
CA MET A 1 -36.53 -13.89 33.62
C MET A 1 -35.99 -14.73 32.48
N LYS A 2 -36.54 -14.58 31.27
CA LYS A 2 -36.13 -15.32 30.07
C LYS A 2 -35.08 -14.49 29.35
N GLU A 3 -33.85 -15.00 29.25
CA GLU A 3 -32.81 -14.47 28.37
C GLU A 3 -33.29 -14.62 26.90
N GLN A 4 -33.35 -13.50 26.21
CA GLN A 4 -33.62 -13.49 24.76
C GLN A 4 -32.27 -13.66 24.05
N ASP A 5 -32.12 -14.82 23.42
CA ASP A 5 -31.05 -15.08 22.42
C ASP A 5 -31.17 -14.07 21.28
N LYS A 6 -30.28 -13.07 21.27
CA LYS A 6 -30.05 -12.21 20.10
C LYS A 6 -29.33 -13.02 19.06
N LYS A 7 -30.06 -13.65 18.15
CA LYS A 7 -29.48 -14.17 16.90
C LYS A 7 -28.84 -13.02 16.14
N MET A 8 -27.52 -13.09 16.00
CA MET A 8 -26.74 -12.19 15.15
C MET A 8 -27.15 -12.50 13.71
N VAL A 9 -27.93 -11.64 13.09
CA VAL A 9 -28.31 -11.73 11.68
C VAL A 9 -27.12 -11.18 10.90
N LEU A 10 -26.38 -12.06 10.20
CA LEU A 10 -25.37 -11.66 9.25
C LEU A 10 -26.02 -10.83 8.13
N PRO A 11 -25.50 -9.65 7.78
CA PRO A 11 -26.04 -8.88 6.67
C PRO A 11 -25.94 -9.69 5.38
N LYS A 12 -27.01 -9.67 4.58
CA LYS A 12 -27.00 -10.32 3.26
C LYS A 12 -26.02 -9.59 2.35
N LEU A 13 -25.42 -10.31 1.41
CA LEU A 13 -24.47 -9.74 0.44
C LEU A 13 -25.04 -8.50 -0.29
N ASP A 14 -26.36 -8.46 -0.49
CA ASP A 14 -27.08 -7.33 -1.09
C ASP A 14 -27.06 -6.06 -0.23
N ASP A 15 -26.96 -6.21 1.10
CA ASP A 15 -26.94 -5.06 2.03
C ASP A 15 -25.59 -4.31 2.00
N LEU A 16 -24.54 -4.93 1.48
CA LEU A 16 -23.20 -4.34 1.36
C LEU A 16 -23.05 -3.43 0.13
N PHE A 17 -23.96 -3.54 -0.85
CA PHE A 17 -23.84 -2.86 -2.15
C PHE A 17 -24.99 -1.89 -2.47
N THR A 18 -25.91 -1.68 -1.53
CA THR A 18 -27.08 -0.79 -1.77
C THR A 18 -27.01 0.47 -0.92
N ILE A 19 -27.12 1.63 -1.57
CA ILE A 19 -27.34 2.93 -0.95
C ILE A 19 -28.75 2.93 -0.31
N GLN A 20 -28.94 3.66 0.78
CA GLN A 20 -30.18 3.64 1.59
C GLN A 20 -31.47 3.91 0.79
N GLU A 21 -31.40 4.74 -0.26
CA GLU A 21 -32.51 5.01 -1.20
C GLU A 21 -32.86 3.83 -2.12
N GLN A 22 -31.90 2.92 -2.40
CA GLN A 22 -32.15 1.72 -3.18
C GLN A 22 -32.77 0.58 -2.35
N ARG A 23 -32.72 0.65 -1.02
CA ARG A 23 -33.39 -0.30 -0.11
C ARG A 23 -34.88 -0.11 -0.09
N ASP A 24 -35.35 1.13 -0.30
CA ASP A 24 -36.77 1.48 -0.29
C ASP A 24 -37.48 1.25 -1.64
N ASN A 25 -36.68 1.14 -2.74
CA ASN A 25 -37.15 0.72 -4.06
C ASN A 25 -36.18 -0.35 -4.60
N PRO A 26 -36.46 -1.65 -4.40
CA PRO A 26 -35.60 -2.70 -4.94
C PRO A 26 -35.70 -2.70 -6.46
N VAL A 27 -34.77 -2.01 -7.12
CA VAL A 27 -34.50 -2.24 -8.55
C VAL A 27 -33.95 -3.68 -8.58
N VAL A 28 -34.79 -4.62 -9.03
CA VAL A 28 -34.37 -6.00 -9.26
C VAL A 28 -33.31 -5.94 -10.37
N ASP A 29 -32.03 -6.00 -9.97
CA ASP A 29 -30.91 -6.02 -10.88
C ASP A 29 -31.10 -7.19 -11.84
N GLU A 30 -31.42 -6.91 -13.11
CA GLU A 30 -31.66 -7.92 -14.12
C GLU A 30 -30.36 -8.62 -14.50
N VAL A 31 -30.27 -9.92 -14.21
CA VAL A 31 -29.13 -10.75 -14.61
C VAL A 31 -29.27 -11.12 -16.10
N LYS A 32 -28.33 -10.69 -16.93
CA LYS A 32 -28.27 -10.96 -18.36
C LYS A 32 -27.04 -11.80 -18.72
N GLU A 33 -27.20 -12.73 -19.66
CA GLU A 33 -26.04 -13.38 -20.28
C GLU A 33 -25.51 -12.47 -21.39
N ILE A 34 -24.25 -12.09 -21.29
CA ILE A 34 -23.57 -11.18 -22.23
C ILE A 34 -22.33 -11.91 -22.79
N GLU A 35 -22.10 -11.71 -24.08
CA GLU A 35 -20.95 -12.26 -24.77
C GLU A 35 -19.68 -11.53 -24.32
N LEU A 36 -18.61 -12.28 -24.02
CA LEU A 36 -17.38 -11.74 -23.43
C LEU A 36 -16.75 -10.66 -24.29
N TYR A 37 -16.80 -10.79 -25.60
CA TYR A 37 -16.23 -9.80 -26.53
C TYR A 37 -16.94 -8.42 -26.51
N LYS A 38 -18.18 -8.37 -25.97
CA LYS A 38 -18.91 -7.12 -25.76
C LYS A 38 -18.55 -6.40 -24.47
N ILE A 39 -17.77 -7.06 -23.60
CA ILE A 39 -17.39 -6.53 -22.28
C ILE A 39 -15.96 -6.02 -22.35
N GLY A 40 -15.80 -4.71 -22.50
CA GLY A 40 -14.50 -4.05 -22.41
C GLY A 40 -13.98 -3.93 -20.99
N GLU A 41 -12.66 -3.78 -20.86
CA GLU A 41 -11.99 -3.59 -19.56
C GLU A 41 -12.30 -2.19 -18.99
N PHE A 42 -12.10 -2.03 -17.70
CA PHE A 42 -12.13 -0.73 -17.03
C PHE A 42 -10.83 0.02 -17.35
N PRO A 43 -10.88 1.29 -17.84
CA PRO A 43 -9.69 2.08 -18.09
C PRO A 43 -8.87 2.24 -16.81
N ASP A 44 -7.54 2.15 -16.94
CA ASP A 44 -6.60 2.35 -15.84
C ASP A 44 -6.90 1.49 -14.59
N HIS A 45 -7.45 0.28 -14.80
CA HIS A 45 -7.80 -0.64 -13.72
C HIS A 45 -6.58 -0.97 -12.88
N PRO A 46 -6.52 -0.56 -11.60
CA PRO A 46 -5.30 -0.66 -10.80
C PRO A 46 -4.96 -2.08 -10.35
N PHE A 47 -5.95 -2.97 -10.28
CA PHE A 47 -5.79 -4.32 -9.75
C PHE A 47 -5.40 -5.31 -10.83
N ARG A 48 -4.27 -5.98 -10.67
CA ARG A 48 -3.76 -6.97 -11.63
C ARG A 48 -4.60 -8.24 -11.62
N VAL A 49 -4.81 -8.80 -12.80
CA VAL A 49 -5.38 -10.13 -12.98
C VAL A 49 -4.22 -11.08 -13.31
N LEU A 50 -3.85 -11.92 -12.34
CA LEU A 50 -2.74 -12.86 -12.48
C LEU A 50 -3.28 -14.24 -12.88
N ASP A 51 -2.59 -14.89 -13.82
CA ASP A 51 -2.83 -16.29 -14.21
C ASP A 51 -2.01 -17.20 -13.26
N ASP A 52 -2.41 -17.21 -11.97
CA ASP A 52 -1.79 -17.97 -10.87
C ASP A 52 -2.53 -19.29 -10.59
N ASN A 53 -2.04 -20.09 -9.64
CA ASN A 53 -2.68 -21.35 -9.24
C ASN A 53 -4.16 -21.16 -8.82
N LYS A 54 -4.48 -20.01 -8.18
CA LYS A 54 -5.87 -19.66 -7.81
C LYS A 54 -6.71 -19.39 -9.06
N MET A 55 -6.11 -18.92 -10.16
CA MET A 55 -6.80 -18.77 -11.45
C MET A 55 -7.07 -20.13 -12.10
N GLU A 56 -6.12 -21.07 -12.04
CA GLU A 56 -6.33 -22.42 -12.55
C GLU A 56 -7.47 -23.15 -11.82
N GLU A 57 -7.55 -23.02 -10.50
CA GLU A 57 -8.67 -23.53 -9.71
C GLU A 57 -10.00 -22.90 -10.11
N MET A 58 -10.01 -21.57 -10.33
CA MET A 58 -11.18 -20.85 -10.81
C MET A 58 -11.62 -21.34 -12.20
N VAL A 59 -10.68 -21.57 -13.13
CA VAL A 59 -10.96 -22.11 -14.46
C VAL A 59 -11.61 -23.49 -14.39
N LYS A 60 -11.10 -24.36 -13.52
CA LYS A 60 -11.70 -25.70 -13.27
C LYS A 60 -13.14 -25.56 -12.76
N SER A 61 -13.34 -24.73 -11.75
CA SER A 61 -14.67 -24.48 -11.18
C SER A 61 -15.64 -23.91 -12.22
N VAL A 62 -15.18 -22.96 -13.05
CA VAL A 62 -16.00 -22.36 -14.12
C VAL A 62 -16.34 -23.38 -15.20
N LYS A 63 -15.45 -24.32 -15.54
CA LYS A 63 -15.73 -25.41 -16.48
C LYS A 63 -16.77 -26.38 -15.96
N GLU A 64 -16.75 -26.70 -14.67
CA GLU A 64 -17.64 -27.70 -14.05
C GLU A 64 -19.02 -27.10 -13.71
N HIS A 65 -19.06 -25.88 -13.20
CA HIS A 65 -20.28 -25.32 -12.61
C HIS A 65 -20.75 -24.02 -13.29
N GLY A 66 -19.97 -23.51 -14.26
CA GLY A 66 -20.18 -22.18 -14.80
C GLY A 66 -19.85 -21.07 -13.79
N VAL A 67 -20.18 -19.82 -14.15
CA VAL A 67 -20.03 -18.68 -13.25
C VAL A 67 -21.22 -18.60 -12.29
N LEU A 68 -21.01 -18.93 -11.03
CA LEU A 68 -22.06 -18.95 -10.00
C LEU A 68 -22.52 -17.55 -9.61
N LEU A 69 -21.57 -16.61 -9.42
CA LEU A 69 -21.85 -15.22 -9.06
C LEU A 69 -21.74 -14.35 -10.31
N PRO A 70 -22.76 -13.57 -10.69
CA PRO A 70 -22.70 -12.70 -11.84
C PRO A 70 -21.64 -11.61 -11.68
N VAL A 71 -21.05 -11.16 -12.77
CA VAL A 71 -20.14 -10.00 -12.80
C VAL A 71 -20.94 -8.72 -12.91
N ILE A 72 -20.37 -7.60 -12.50
CA ILE A 72 -21.01 -6.29 -12.59
C ILE A 72 -20.44 -5.54 -13.80
N VAL A 73 -21.34 -5.06 -14.67
CA VAL A 73 -21.00 -4.29 -15.85
C VAL A 73 -21.88 -3.06 -15.95
N ARG A 74 -21.44 -2.03 -16.67
CA ARG A 74 -22.28 -0.90 -17.09
C ARG A 74 -22.37 -0.80 -18.59
N LYS A 75 -23.41 -0.18 -19.10
CA LYS A 75 -23.56 0.09 -20.53
C LYS A 75 -22.57 1.15 -21.02
N ARG A 76 -21.95 0.92 -22.19
CA ARG A 76 -21.10 1.87 -22.91
C ARG A 76 -21.49 1.90 -24.39
N GLY A 77 -22.51 2.70 -24.70
CA GLY A 77 -23.06 2.76 -26.06
C GLY A 77 -23.96 1.58 -26.43
N GLU A 78 -24.29 1.44 -27.71
CA GLU A 78 -25.22 0.41 -28.21
C GLU A 78 -24.56 -0.97 -28.20
N GLY A 79 -25.04 -1.83 -27.28
CA GLY A 79 -24.65 -3.24 -27.22
C GLY A 79 -23.27 -3.55 -26.61
N ASN A 80 -22.52 -2.54 -26.16
CA ASN A 80 -21.24 -2.70 -25.51
C ASN A 80 -21.35 -2.41 -24.01
N TYR A 81 -20.52 -3.11 -23.24
CA TYR A 81 -20.48 -3.01 -21.79
C TYR A 81 -19.06 -2.77 -21.31
N GLN A 82 -18.93 -2.21 -20.11
CA GLN A 82 -17.66 -2.04 -19.39
C GLN A 82 -17.69 -2.84 -18.11
N MET A 83 -16.65 -3.62 -17.89
CA MET A 83 -16.48 -4.38 -16.64
C MET A 83 -16.26 -3.42 -15.46
N ILE A 84 -17.00 -3.63 -14.39
CA ILE A 84 -16.82 -2.92 -13.10
C ILE A 84 -16.23 -3.86 -12.06
N SER A 85 -16.81 -5.05 -11.91
CA SER A 85 -16.33 -6.06 -10.97
C SER A 85 -16.43 -7.45 -11.54
N GLY A 86 -15.40 -8.27 -11.29
CA GLY A 86 -15.35 -9.66 -11.75
C GLY A 86 -14.33 -9.95 -12.84
N HIS A 87 -13.30 -9.14 -13.00
CA HIS A 87 -12.23 -9.31 -14.01
C HIS A 87 -11.60 -10.71 -13.97
N ARG A 88 -11.32 -11.27 -12.79
CA ARG A 88 -10.81 -12.65 -12.66
C ARG A 88 -11.81 -13.71 -13.17
N ARG A 89 -13.12 -13.50 -12.95
CA ARG A 89 -14.17 -14.42 -13.46
C ARG A 89 -14.27 -14.35 -14.99
N LYS A 90 -14.20 -13.14 -15.59
CA LYS A 90 -14.12 -12.97 -17.04
C LYS A 90 -12.89 -13.69 -17.60
N ARG A 91 -11.72 -13.47 -17.01
CA ARG A 91 -10.47 -14.13 -17.42
C ARG A 91 -10.56 -15.66 -17.34
N ALA A 92 -11.16 -16.17 -16.27
CA ALA A 92 -11.38 -17.62 -16.12
C ALA A 92 -12.33 -18.17 -17.19
N CYS A 93 -13.38 -17.43 -17.60
CA CYS A 93 -14.25 -17.82 -18.73
C CYS A 93 -13.47 -17.85 -20.04
N GLU A 94 -12.65 -16.85 -20.34
CA GLU A 94 -11.79 -16.82 -21.53
C GLU A 94 -10.88 -18.04 -21.59
N LEU A 95 -10.18 -18.36 -20.49
CA LEU A 95 -9.30 -19.54 -20.38
C LEU A 95 -10.07 -20.87 -20.41
N ALA A 96 -11.33 -20.87 -19.97
CA ALA A 96 -12.22 -22.04 -20.03
C ALA A 96 -12.85 -22.27 -21.41
N GLY A 97 -12.75 -21.29 -22.34
CA GLY A 97 -13.41 -21.32 -23.66
C GLY A 97 -14.92 -21.10 -23.60
N ILE A 98 -15.39 -20.32 -22.62
CA ILE A 98 -16.80 -19.96 -22.44
C ILE A 98 -17.02 -18.59 -23.06
N ASP A 99 -17.97 -18.47 -23.99
CA ASP A 99 -18.21 -17.23 -24.76
C ASP A 99 -19.14 -16.23 -24.08
N LYS A 100 -19.91 -16.67 -23.08
CA LYS A 100 -20.92 -15.83 -22.40
C LYS A 100 -20.77 -15.90 -20.89
N ILE A 101 -21.05 -14.78 -20.22
CA ILE A 101 -21.00 -14.68 -18.77
C ILE A 101 -22.26 -14.00 -18.23
N LYS A 102 -22.73 -14.44 -17.07
CA LYS A 102 -23.83 -13.80 -16.35
C LYS A 102 -23.38 -12.45 -15.79
N CYS A 103 -24.13 -11.38 -16.12
CA CYS A 103 -23.83 -10.00 -15.75
C CYS A 103 -25.01 -9.35 -15.07
N ILE A 104 -24.74 -8.57 -14.05
CA ILE A 104 -25.65 -7.53 -13.54
C ILE A 104 -25.30 -6.24 -14.28
N VAL A 105 -26.28 -5.69 -14.99
CA VAL A 105 -26.09 -4.44 -15.76
C VAL A 105 -26.56 -3.28 -14.93
N LYS A 106 -25.63 -2.40 -14.54
CA LYS A 106 -25.94 -1.17 -13.79
C LYS A 106 -25.82 0.06 -14.68
N GLU A 107 -26.66 1.05 -14.43
CA GLU A 107 -26.54 2.39 -15.04
C GLU A 107 -25.77 3.26 -14.04
N LEU A 108 -24.51 3.54 -14.35
CA LEU A 108 -23.57 4.25 -13.51
C LEU A 108 -22.84 5.33 -14.29
N THR A 109 -22.65 6.47 -13.65
CA THR A 109 -21.73 7.51 -14.14
C THR A 109 -20.27 7.02 -14.07
N ASP A 110 -19.32 7.76 -14.63
CA ASP A 110 -17.91 7.40 -14.59
C ASP A 110 -17.37 7.40 -13.15
N ASP A 111 -17.79 8.36 -12.34
CA ASP A 111 -17.38 8.48 -10.94
C ASP A 111 -17.94 7.34 -10.09
N GLU A 112 -19.25 7.04 -10.22
CA GLU A 112 -19.89 5.93 -9.49
C GLU A 112 -19.28 4.57 -9.87
N ALA A 113 -18.99 4.37 -11.16
CA ALA A 113 -18.34 3.16 -11.64
C ALA A 113 -16.92 3.00 -11.06
N THR A 114 -16.17 4.10 -10.97
CA THR A 114 -14.83 4.10 -10.37
C THR A 114 -14.90 3.75 -8.88
N ILE A 115 -15.81 4.38 -8.13
CA ILE A 115 -16.00 4.09 -6.70
C ILE A 115 -16.38 2.62 -6.50
N LEU A 116 -17.38 2.13 -7.22
CA LEU A 116 -17.82 0.74 -7.10
C LEU A 116 -16.73 -0.26 -7.49
N MET A 117 -15.94 0.03 -8.52
CA MET A 117 -14.80 -0.79 -8.93
C MET A 117 -13.76 -0.87 -7.81
N VAL A 118 -13.40 0.25 -7.21
CA VAL A 118 -12.42 0.29 -6.10
C VAL A 118 -12.96 -0.45 -4.89
N ASP A 119 -14.20 -0.18 -4.46
CA ASP A 119 -14.80 -0.78 -3.27
C ASP A 119 -14.93 -2.31 -3.37
N SER A 120 -15.28 -2.82 -4.56
CA SER A 120 -15.36 -4.26 -4.81
C SER A 120 -14.01 -4.99 -4.76
N ASN A 121 -12.89 -4.27 -4.82
CA ASN A 121 -11.56 -4.85 -4.84
C ASN A 121 -10.73 -4.57 -3.58
N ILE A 122 -11.02 -3.47 -2.86
CA ILE A 122 -10.20 -3.03 -1.71
C ILE A 122 -10.30 -3.97 -0.51
N GLN A 123 -11.34 -4.83 -0.46
CA GLN A 123 -11.54 -5.82 0.59
C GLN A 123 -10.78 -7.15 0.35
N ARG A 124 -9.99 -7.25 -0.72
CA ARG A 124 -9.18 -8.45 -0.97
C ARG A 124 -8.10 -8.57 0.10
N GLU A 125 -7.79 -9.80 0.52
CA GLU A 125 -6.78 -10.08 1.54
C GLU A 125 -5.37 -9.67 1.10
N GLU A 126 -5.07 -9.77 -0.19
CA GLU A 126 -3.75 -9.47 -0.76
C GLU A 126 -3.87 -8.42 -1.85
N ILE A 127 -3.58 -7.17 -1.52
CA ILE A 127 -3.50 -6.04 -2.46
C ILE A 127 -2.09 -5.48 -2.40
N LEU A 128 -1.47 -5.30 -3.56
CA LEU A 128 -0.15 -4.70 -3.66
C LEU A 128 -0.19 -3.21 -3.23
N PRO A 129 0.89 -2.68 -2.63
CA PRO A 129 0.98 -1.25 -2.31
C PRO A 129 0.70 -0.33 -3.49
N SER A 130 1.20 -0.68 -4.68
CA SER A 130 0.93 0.06 -5.91
C SER A 130 -0.55 0.06 -6.29
N GLU A 131 -1.18 -1.11 -6.28
CA GLU A 131 -2.62 -1.26 -6.58
C GLU A 131 -3.46 -0.41 -5.64
N LYS A 132 -3.14 -0.46 -4.34
CA LYS A 132 -3.82 0.32 -3.30
C LYS A 132 -3.62 1.82 -3.49
N ALA A 133 -2.42 2.24 -3.89
CA ALA A 133 -2.08 3.63 -4.16
C ALA A 133 -2.91 4.21 -5.31
N PHE A 134 -2.95 3.54 -6.46
CA PHE A 134 -3.73 3.97 -7.60
C PHE A 134 -5.25 3.89 -7.35
N ALA A 135 -5.72 2.83 -6.68
CA ALA A 135 -7.12 2.68 -6.31
C ALA A 135 -7.60 3.84 -5.42
N TYR A 136 -6.82 4.19 -4.40
CA TYR A 136 -7.14 5.32 -3.52
C TYR A 136 -7.13 6.66 -4.25
N LYS A 137 -6.16 6.86 -5.16
CA LYS A 137 -6.12 8.06 -5.99
C LYS A 137 -7.37 8.19 -6.85
N MET A 138 -7.74 7.13 -7.58
CA MET A 138 -8.92 7.11 -8.44
C MET A 138 -10.22 7.35 -7.66
N LYS A 139 -10.42 6.65 -6.52
CA LYS A 139 -11.61 6.83 -5.69
C LYS A 139 -11.70 8.25 -5.13
N LEU A 140 -10.59 8.80 -4.62
CA LEU A 140 -10.58 10.15 -4.08
C LEU A 140 -10.88 11.22 -5.16
N GLU A 141 -10.40 11.03 -6.38
CA GLU A 141 -10.70 11.91 -7.52
C GLU A 141 -12.18 11.83 -7.90
N ALA A 142 -12.75 10.62 -8.01
CA ALA A 142 -14.16 10.41 -8.29
C ALA A 142 -15.07 11.04 -7.22
N MET A 143 -14.76 10.86 -5.94
CA MET A 143 -15.51 11.48 -4.83
C MET A 143 -15.49 13.01 -4.87
N LYS A 144 -14.37 13.62 -5.26
CA LYS A 144 -14.27 15.09 -5.42
C LYS A 144 -15.10 15.61 -6.60
N HIS A 145 -15.21 14.85 -7.68
CA HIS A 145 -16.04 15.22 -8.81
C HIS A 145 -17.52 15.21 -8.44
N GLN A 146 -17.95 14.22 -7.65
CA GLN A 146 -19.32 14.15 -7.16
C GLN A 146 -19.64 15.30 -6.18
N GLY A 147 -18.75 15.63 -5.26
CA GLY A 147 -18.92 16.77 -4.34
C GLY A 147 -19.09 18.10 -5.08
N LYS A 148 -18.29 18.36 -6.11
CA LYS A 148 -18.43 19.58 -6.93
C LYS A 148 -19.75 19.68 -7.67
N ARG A 149 -20.38 18.57 -8.06
CA ARG A 149 -21.72 18.59 -8.72
C ARG A 149 -22.82 18.94 -7.73
N VAL A 150 -22.72 18.48 -6.50
CA VAL A 150 -23.68 18.82 -5.43
C VAL A 150 -23.56 20.29 -5.02
N ASP A 151 -22.32 20.82 -4.92
CA ASP A 151 -22.07 22.22 -4.56
C ASP A 151 -22.52 23.24 -5.64
N LEU A 152 -22.65 22.81 -6.88
CA LEU A 152 -23.21 23.66 -7.95
C LEU A 152 -24.75 23.77 -7.91
N GLU A 153 -25.42 22.86 -7.19
CA GLU A 153 -26.86 22.92 -6.94
C GLU A 153 -27.22 23.64 -5.63
N GLU A 154 -26.26 23.74 -4.69
CA GLU A 154 -26.43 24.41 -3.39
C GLU A 154 -25.32 25.46 -3.15
N ASN A 155 -25.57 26.72 -3.53
CA ASN A 155 -24.90 27.97 -3.11
C ASN A 155 -23.40 27.99 -2.72
N GLU A 156 -22.66 28.83 -3.46
CA GLU A 156 -21.32 29.36 -3.27
C GLU A 156 -20.95 29.75 -1.81
N THR A 157 -20.51 28.81 -0.97
CA THR A 157 -19.73 29.17 0.25
C THR A 157 -18.96 27.98 0.80
N SER A 158 -17.95 27.46 0.10
CA SER A 158 -16.97 26.57 0.73
C SER A 158 -15.57 26.71 0.15
N ARG A 159 -14.60 26.92 1.02
CA ARG A 159 -13.18 27.10 0.67
C ARG A 159 -12.58 25.82 0.07
N PRO A 160 -11.77 25.89 -1.02
CA PRO A 160 -11.27 24.71 -1.74
C PRO A 160 -10.30 23.80 -0.97
N LEU A 161 -9.85 24.17 0.23
CA LEU A 161 -8.91 23.41 1.04
C LEU A 161 -9.58 22.39 1.98
N ASP A 162 -10.79 22.66 2.45
CA ASP A 162 -11.50 21.76 3.39
C ASP A 162 -12.03 20.50 2.68
N GLY A 163 -12.54 20.60 1.48
CA GLY A 163 -13.11 19.47 0.74
C GLY A 163 -12.13 18.33 0.40
N LYS A 164 -10.80 18.58 0.41
CA LYS A 164 -9.79 17.53 0.20
C LYS A 164 -9.58 16.67 1.44
N LEU A 165 -9.67 17.28 2.62
CA LEU A 165 -9.53 16.58 3.90
C LEU A 165 -10.78 15.74 4.19
N GLU A 166 -11.96 16.33 4.03
CA GLU A 166 -13.23 15.66 4.24
C GLU A 166 -13.43 14.42 3.37
N SER A 167 -13.08 14.49 2.07
CA SER A 167 -13.17 13.33 1.19
C SER A 167 -12.20 12.21 1.59
N ALA A 168 -10.99 12.55 2.06
CA ALA A 168 -10.03 11.56 2.52
C ALA A 168 -10.41 10.97 3.90
N GLU A 169 -11.08 11.75 4.76
CA GLU A 169 -11.61 11.28 6.04
C GLU A 169 -12.78 10.32 5.83
N ARG A 170 -13.77 10.70 5.01
CA ARG A 170 -14.88 9.81 4.63
C ARG A 170 -14.40 8.51 4.04
N MET A 171 -13.48 8.58 3.08
CA MET A 171 -12.87 7.37 2.50
C MET A 171 -12.16 6.54 3.58
N GLY A 172 -11.49 7.18 4.54
CA GLY A 172 -10.82 6.53 5.67
C GLY A 172 -11.78 5.74 6.54
N GLU A 173 -12.93 6.32 6.87
CA GLU A 173 -13.98 5.66 7.64
C GLU A 173 -14.53 4.42 6.90
N GLU A 174 -14.74 4.51 5.58
CA GLU A 174 -15.23 3.41 4.75
C GLU A 174 -14.27 2.22 4.67
N VAL A 175 -12.95 2.49 4.57
CA VAL A 175 -11.93 1.44 4.41
C VAL A 175 -11.22 1.06 5.72
N GLY A 176 -11.56 1.71 6.83
CA GLY A 176 -10.94 1.46 8.15
C GLY A 176 -9.51 1.96 8.27
N GLU A 177 -9.11 2.98 7.50
CA GLU A 177 -7.78 3.58 7.53
C GLU A 177 -7.82 5.08 7.85
N SER A 178 -6.71 5.64 8.37
CA SER A 178 -6.65 7.08 8.58
C SER A 178 -6.47 7.84 7.26
N ALA A 179 -7.05 9.05 7.16
CA ALA A 179 -6.84 9.95 6.02
C ALA A 179 -5.36 10.13 5.69
N ARG A 180 -4.50 10.19 6.72
CA ARG A 180 -3.05 10.29 6.56
C ARG A 180 -2.44 9.05 5.91
N THR A 181 -2.95 7.86 6.21
CA THR A 181 -2.50 6.60 5.58
C THR A 181 -2.90 6.59 4.11
N ILE A 182 -4.13 6.97 3.79
CA ILE A 182 -4.62 7.11 2.42
C ILE A 182 -3.73 8.05 1.61
N GLN A 183 -3.44 9.24 2.14
CA GLN A 183 -2.56 10.20 1.48
C GLN A 183 -1.15 9.65 1.25
N ARG A 184 -0.60 8.84 2.17
CA ARG A 184 0.69 8.18 1.99
C ARG A 184 0.65 7.14 0.88
N TYR A 185 -0.42 6.35 0.78
CA TYR A 185 -0.59 5.43 -0.35
C TYR A 185 -0.66 6.20 -1.66
N ILE A 186 -1.52 7.23 -1.74
CA ILE A 186 -1.62 8.07 -2.94
C ILE A 186 -0.26 8.68 -3.30
N ARG A 187 0.56 9.04 -2.30
CA ARG A 187 1.90 9.57 -2.57
C ARG A 187 2.80 8.60 -3.31
N LEU A 188 2.65 7.28 -3.15
CA LEU A 188 3.41 6.27 -3.90
C LEU A 188 3.19 6.36 -5.42
N THR A 189 2.06 6.91 -5.89
CA THR A 189 1.80 7.09 -7.33
C THR A 189 2.74 8.09 -8.01
N TYR A 190 3.61 8.77 -7.27
CA TYR A 190 4.65 9.68 -7.76
C TYR A 190 6.03 9.02 -7.81
N LEU A 191 6.13 7.75 -7.47
CA LEU A 191 7.36 6.97 -7.70
C LEU A 191 7.45 6.57 -9.17
N ILE A 192 8.69 6.47 -9.67
CA ILE A 192 8.94 5.82 -10.95
C ILE A 192 8.52 4.35 -10.86
N PRO A 193 8.12 3.73 -11.99
CA PRO A 193 7.61 2.35 -12.01
C PRO A 193 8.55 1.34 -11.36
N GLU A 194 9.85 1.50 -11.59
CA GLU A 194 10.92 0.62 -11.09
C GLU A 194 10.98 0.61 -9.56
N LEU A 195 11.01 1.79 -8.93
CA LEU A 195 10.97 1.91 -7.46
C LEU A 195 9.65 1.43 -6.87
N LEU A 196 8.53 1.67 -7.56
CA LEU A 196 7.22 1.20 -7.11
C LEU A 196 7.14 -0.34 -7.14
N GLU A 197 7.75 -0.98 -8.14
CA GLU A 197 7.87 -2.43 -8.20
C GLU A 197 8.71 -2.99 -7.04
N GLN A 198 9.78 -2.31 -6.62
CA GLN A 198 10.56 -2.71 -5.44
C GLN A 198 9.75 -2.61 -4.15
N VAL A 199 8.77 -1.69 -4.08
CA VAL A 199 7.84 -1.62 -2.94
C VAL A 199 6.88 -2.81 -2.95
N ASP A 200 6.32 -3.16 -4.12
CA ASP A 200 5.43 -4.31 -4.29
C ASP A 200 6.15 -5.63 -3.94
N ASN A 201 7.42 -5.74 -4.32
CA ASN A 201 8.29 -6.88 -4.01
C ASN A 201 8.82 -6.89 -2.57
N LYS A 202 8.40 -5.92 -1.73
CA LYS A 202 8.82 -5.74 -0.32
C LYS A 202 10.33 -5.53 -0.13
N ARG A 203 11.06 -5.15 -1.19
CA ARG A 203 12.48 -4.81 -1.11
C ARG A 203 12.69 -3.40 -0.54
N ILE A 204 11.80 -2.46 -0.87
CA ILE A 204 11.75 -1.14 -0.23
C ILE A 204 10.53 -1.09 0.69
N ALA A 205 10.73 -0.71 1.96
CA ALA A 205 9.65 -0.59 2.92
C ALA A 205 8.73 0.62 2.59
N PHE A 206 7.45 0.51 2.93
CA PHE A 206 6.43 1.52 2.63
C PHE A 206 6.81 2.96 3.06
N ARG A 207 7.33 3.13 4.29
CA ARG A 207 7.65 4.46 4.82
C ARG A 207 8.81 5.15 4.08
N PRO A 208 9.97 4.51 3.86
CA PRO A 208 11.02 5.04 2.98
C PRO A 208 10.49 5.39 1.59
N ALA A 209 9.70 4.52 0.96
CA ALA A 209 9.14 4.75 -0.36
C ALA A 209 8.30 6.03 -0.45
N VAL A 210 7.46 6.29 0.58
CA VAL A 210 6.69 7.55 0.67
C VAL A 210 7.62 8.77 0.72
N GLU A 211 8.74 8.71 1.43
CA GLU A 211 9.69 9.83 1.46
C GLU A 211 10.46 9.99 0.15
N LEU A 212 10.85 8.88 -0.52
CA LEU A 212 11.49 8.90 -1.83
C LEU A 212 10.58 9.48 -2.93
N SER A 213 9.27 9.33 -2.83
CA SER A 213 8.33 9.88 -3.80
C SER A 213 8.31 11.43 -3.84
N TYR A 214 9.01 12.11 -2.95
CA TYR A 214 9.18 13.57 -2.97
C TYR A 214 10.40 14.03 -3.76
N LEU A 215 11.25 13.10 -4.20
CA LEU A 215 12.37 13.38 -5.09
C LEU A 215 11.87 13.64 -6.51
N SER A 216 12.64 14.41 -7.28
CA SER A 216 12.45 14.54 -8.71
C SER A 216 12.60 13.17 -9.40
N GLU A 217 12.00 13.02 -10.57
CA GLU A 217 12.07 11.77 -11.34
C GLU A 217 13.53 11.41 -11.65
N GLU A 218 14.37 12.40 -11.99
CA GLU A 218 15.82 12.22 -12.22
C GLU A 218 16.52 11.63 -11.00
N ASN A 219 16.28 12.20 -9.80
CA ASN A 219 16.90 11.73 -8.56
C ASN A 219 16.35 10.37 -8.10
N GLN A 220 15.10 10.04 -8.46
CA GLN A 220 14.55 8.70 -8.23
C GLN A 220 15.27 7.65 -9.08
N TYR A 221 15.61 7.93 -10.34
CA TYR A 221 16.40 7.03 -11.18
C TYR A 221 17.82 6.84 -10.63
N VAL A 222 18.45 7.87 -10.06
CA VAL A 222 19.74 7.72 -9.39
C VAL A 222 19.65 6.78 -8.19
N VAL A 223 18.60 6.93 -7.36
CA VAL A 223 18.36 6.03 -6.22
C VAL A 223 18.14 4.60 -6.68
N GLU A 224 17.39 4.41 -7.76
CA GLU A 224 17.09 3.09 -8.32
C GLU A 224 18.34 2.42 -8.86
N ASN A 225 19.19 3.13 -9.62
CA ASN A 225 20.45 2.63 -10.11
C ASN A 225 21.36 2.15 -8.96
N ILE A 226 21.52 2.95 -7.90
CA ILE A 226 22.33 2.56 -6.74
C ILE A 226 21.73 1.33 -6.05
N PHE A 227 20.39 1.26 -5.96
CA PHE A 227 19.69 0.10 -5.39
C PHE A 227 19.96 -1.19 -6.19
N GLU A 228 19.95 -1.12 -7.52
CA GLU A 228 20.22 -2.29 -8.37
C GLU A 228 21.67 -2.74 -8.34
N PHE A 229 22.64 -1.79 -8.42
CA PHE A 229 24.05 -2.11 -8.50
C PHE A 229 24.67 -2.48 -7.15
N ASP A 230 24.33 -1.78 -6.08
CA ASP A 230 24.94 -1.92 -4.75
C ASP A 230 24.09 -2.77 -3.78
N GLU A 231 22.88 -3.19 -4.19
CA GLU A 231 21.88 -3.89 -3.36
C GLU A 231 21.55 -3.13 -2.05
N VAL A 232 21.73 -1.81 -2.04
CA VAL A 232 21.54 -0.96 -0.86
C VAL A 232 20.10 -0.48 -0.75
N THR A 233 19.35 -1.02 0.19
CA THR A 233 17.97 -0.59 0.46
C THR A 233 17.93 0.71 1.25
N PRO A 234 17.27 1.78 0.81
CA PRO A 234 17.15 3.02 1.57
C PRO A 234 16.45 2.82 2.92
N SER A 235 17.08 3.27 4.00
CA SER A 235 16.42 3.35 5.32
C SER A 235 15.51 4.57 5.41
N LEU A 236 14.58 4.58 6.39
CA LEU A 236 13.70 5.74 6.59
C LEU A 236 14.48 7.04 6.87
N SER A 237 15.55 6.96 7.65
CA SER A 237 16.37 8.13 7.98
C SER A 237 17.11 8.67 6.76
N GLN A 238 17.63 7.79 5.89
CA GLN A 238 18.26 8.17 4.63
C GLN A 238 17.22 8.80 3.68
N ALA A 239 16.07 8.20 3.50
CA ALA A 239 15.00 8.73 2.65
C ALA A 239 14.50 10.12 3.12
N ILE A 240 14.35 10.34 4.43
CA ILE A 240 14.00 11.65 4.99
C ILE A 240 15.10 12.67 4.69
N ARG A 241 16.39 12.30 4.80
CA ARG A 241 17.51 13.18 4.53
C ARG A 241 17.59 13.55 3.04
N LEU A 242 17.39 12.58 2.15
CA LEU A 242 17.32 12.82 0.71
C LEU A 242 16.21 13.82 0.36
N LYS A 243 14.98 13.56 0.85
CA LYS A 243 13.84 14.48 0.68
C LYS A 243 14.15 15.90 1.16
N LYS A 244 14.80 16.06 2.31
CA LYS A 244 15.13 17.37 2.85
C LYS A 244 16.11 18.12 1.93
N LEU A 245 17.14 17.44 1.44
CA LEU A 245 18.12 18.02 0.50
C LEU A 245 17.48 18.39 -0.83
N GLU A 246 16.52 17.57 -1.32
CA GLU A 246 15.73 17.87 -2.51
C GLU A 246 14.92 19.17 -2.33
N GLN A 247 14.22 19.29 -1.21
CA GLN A 247 13.42 20.48 -0.90
C GLN A 247 14.27 21.76 -0.74
N GLU A 248 15.52 21.63 -0.31
CA GLU A 248 16.49 22.70 -0.20
C GLU A 248 17.18 23.03 -1.55
N GLY A 249 16.94 22.23 -2.61
CA GLY A 249 17.59 22.36 -3.92
C GLY A 249 19.08 22.00 -3.90
N ASN A 250 19.51 21.25 -2.91
CA ASN A 250 20.92 20.90 -2.64
C ASN A 250 21.23 19.40 -2.88
N LEU A 251 20.30 18.63 -3.43
CA LEU A 251 20.50 17.21 -3.71
C LEU A 251 21.28 17.05 -5.02
N THR A 252 22.40 16.32 -4.98
CA THR A 252 23.21 15.92 -6.13
C THR A 252 23.39 14.40 -6.13
N GLU A 253 23.79 13.84 -7.27
CA GLU A 253 24.05 12.40 -7.42
C GLU A 253 25.07 11.90 -6.40
N GLU A 254 26.19 12.64 -6.22
CA GLU A 254 27.23 12.25 -5.27
C GLU A 254 26.70 12.24 -3.80
N LYS A 255 25.79 13.14 -3.47
CA LYS A 255 25.18 13.14 -2.13
C LYS A 255 24.18 12.01 -1.94
N ILE A 256 23.47 11.62 -2.99
CA ILE A 256 22.58 10.45 -2.95
C ILE A 256 23.42 9.20 -2.65
N GLU A 257 24.50 9.01 -3.41
CA GLU A 257 25.43 7.90 -3.23
C GLU A 257 26.05 7.91 -1.83
N GLU A 258 26.61 9.03 -1.38
CA GLU A 258 27.16 9.17 -0.03
C GLU A 258 26.16 8.78 1.08
N ILE A 259 24.89 9.24 0.96
CA ILE A 259 23.87 8.98 1.97
C ILE A 259 23.45 7.52 1.97
N LEU A 260 23.31 6.89 0.80
CA LEU A 260 22.88 5.50 0.68
C LEU A 260 23.97 4.52 1.10
N GLN A 261 25.24 4.81 0.85
CA GLN A 261 26.38 3.98 1.23
C GLN A 261 26.75 4.11 2.73
N GLN A 262 26.22 5.09 3.46
CA GLN A 262 26.45 5.18 4.91
C GLN A 262 25.90 3.96 5.64
N GLU A 263 26.74 3.39 6.53
CA GLU A 263 26.32 2.28 7.41
C GLU A 263 25.03 2.63 8.18
N LYS A 264 24.04 1.76 8.06
CA LYS A 264 22.78 1.94 8.78
C LYS A 264 23.01 1.78 10.28
N PRO A 265 22.41 2.62 11.15
CA PRO A 265 22.56 2.50 12.60
C PRO A 265 22.29 1.10 13.15
N ASN A 266 21.38 0.32 12.49
CA ASN A 266 21.05 -1.04 12.89
C ASN A 266 22.07 -2.11 12.43
N GLN A 267 23.02 -1.75 11.56
CA GLN A 267 24.09 -2.66 11.10
C GLN A 267 25.35 -2.54 11.96
N LYS A 268 25.43 -1.55 12.85
CA LYS A 268 26.49 -1.50 13.84
C LYS A 268 26.29 -2.62 14.84
N GLU A 269 27.25 -3.50 14.92
CA GLU A 269 27.27 -4.55 15.96
C GLU A 269 27.40 -3.87 17.33
N TYR A 270 26.36 -3.99 18.13
CA TYR A 270 26.36 -3.51 19.52
C TYR A 270 26.41 -4.69 20.47
N ILE A 271 27.39 -4.72 21.33
CA ILE A 271 27.38 -5.60 22.50
C ILE A 271 26.54 -4.93 23.58
N LYS A 272 25.32 -5.41 23.79
CA LYS A 272 24.44 -4.91 24.87
C LYS A 272 24.80 -5.60 26.17
N ILE A 273 25.36 -4.85 27.12
CA ILE A 273 25.64 -5.33 28.49
C ILE A 273 24.60 -4.69 29.42
N HIS A 274 23.85 -5.52 30.16
CA HIS A 274 22.91 -5.02 31.16
C HIS A 274 23.65 -4.24 32.26
N ASN A 275 23.15 -3.05 32.58
CA ASN A 275 23.78 -2.16 33.54
C ASN A 275 24.01 -2.84 34.89
N GLU A 276 23.05 -3.62 35.39
CA GLU A 276 23.15 -4.41 36.65
C GLU A 276 24.36 -5.35 36.70
N LYS A 277 24.81 -5.87 35.54
CA LYS A 277 25.94 -6.80 35.48
C LYS A 277 27.29 -6.10 35.55
N ILE A 278 27.39 -4.87 35.07
CA ILE A 278 28.64 -4.13 34.92
C ILE A 278 28.79 -3.03 35.97
N GLU A 279 27.68 -2.51 36.49
CA GLU A 279 27.63 -1.38 37.41
C GLU A 279 28.56 -1.51 38.64
N LYS A 280 28.66 -2.71 39.20
CA LYS A 280 29.52 -3.02 40.38
C LYS A 280 31.02 -2.92 40.07
N TYR A 281 31.40 -2.94 38.79
CA TYR A 281 32.80 -2.87 38.35
C TYR A 281 33.18 -1.45 37.89
N ILE A 282 32.24 -0.53 37.79
CA ILE A 282 32.47 0.84 37.34
C ILE A 282 32.71 1.72 38.57
N PRO A 283 33.91 2.36 38.70
CA PRO A 283 34.19 3.27 39.79
C PRO A 283 33.24 4.45 39.85
N SER A 284 32.89 4.94 41.05
CA SER A 284 31.94 6.07 41.23
C SER A 284 32.37 7.31 40.45
N ARG A 285 33.66 7.65 40.44
CA ARG A 285 34.21 8.78 39.71
C ARG A 285 33.97 8.71 38.16
N VAL A 286 33.90 7.47 37.59
CA VAL A 286 33.66 7.25 36.17
C VAL A 286 32.17 7.41 35.85
N LYS A 287 31.30 6.96 36.77
CA LYS A 287 29.84 7.17 36.67
C LYS A 287 29.50 8.66 36.69
N GLU A 288 30.16 9.45 37.54
CA GLU A 288 29.95 10.90 37.68
C GLU A 288 30.48 11.67 36.46
N SER A 289 31.57 11.21 35.82
CA SER A 289 32.15 11.87 34.63
C SER A 289 31.41 11.54 33.34
N GLY A 290 30.52 10.53 33.30
CA GLY A 290 29.80 10.10 32.12
C GLY A 290 30.62 9.29 31.10
N ASN A 291 31.92 9.09 31.31
CA ASN A 291 32.85 8.42 30.37
C ASN A 291 32.96 6.92 30.61
N VAL A 292 31.82 6.24 30.77
CA VAL A 292 31.77 4.80 31.05
C VAL A 292 32.29 3.96 29.89
N GLU A 293 32.02 4.37 28.66
CA GLU A 293 32.42 3.67 27.43
C GLU A 293 33.96 3.64 27.29
N ASP A 294 34.59 4.82 27.42
CA ASP A 294 36.07 4.93 27.37
C ASP A 294 36.75 4.08 28.48
N PHE A 295 36.16 4.08 29.69
CA PHE A 295 36.65 3.26 30.75
C PHE A 295 36.61 1.75 30.44
N ILE A 296 35.50 1.27 29.83
CA ILE A 296 35.36 -0.12 29.42
C ILE A 296 36.40 -0.48 28.35
N ILE A 297 36.55 0.39 27.34
CA ILE A 297 37.54 0.20 26.26
C ILE A 297 38.94 0.07 26.87
N GLN A 298 39.30 0.95 27.81
CA GLN A 298 40.59 0.92 28.48
C GLN A 298 40.82 -0.36 29.28
N CYS A 299 39.79 -0.83 29.98
CA CYS A 299 39.84 -2.10 30.71
C CYS A 299 40.09 -3.30 29.79
N VAL A 300 39.41 -3.34 28.61
CA VAL A 300 39.59 -4.40 27.60
C VAL A 300 41.00 -4.35 27.03
N GLN A 301 41.52 -3.17 26.71
CA GLN A 301 42.89 -3.00 26.21
C GLN A 301 43.94 -3.47 27.21
N ASP A 302 43.78 -3.12 28.48
CA ASP A 302 44.67 -3.56 29.55
C ASP A 302 44.61 -5.08 29.78
N TYR A 303 43.43 -5.68 29.67
CA TYR A 303 43.27 -7.14 29.74
C TYR A 303 44.03 -7.84 28.61
N ILE A 304 43.86 -7.39 27.33
CA ILE A 304 44.54 -7.94 26.16
C ILE A 304 46.04 -7.82 26.33
N ARG A 305 46.56 -6.68 26.81
CA ARG A 305 48.00 -6.45 27.07
C ARG A 305 48.55 -7.41 28.11
N ARG A 306 47.81 -7.66 29.21
CA ARG A 306 48.23 -8.61 30.24
C ARG A 306 48.27 -10.04 29.72
N GLU A 307 47.26 -10.44 28.93
CA GLU A 307 47.27 -11.80 28.34
C GLU A 307 48.39 -12.02 27.35
N ARG A 308 48.76 -11.04 26.53
CA ARG A 308 49.95 -11.11 25.62
C ARG A 308 51.23 -11.32 26.42
N ILE A 309 51.44 -10.53 27.48
CA ILE A 309 52.62 -10.66 28.33
C ILE A 309 52.67 -12.06 29.02
N LYS A 310 51.55 -12.60 29.41
CA LYS A 310 51.41 -13.92 30.01
C LYS A 310 51.71 -15.03 29.03
N GLN A 311 51.24 -14.93 27.78
CA GLN A 311 51.57 -15.86 26.69
C GLN A 311 53.05 -15.84 26.36
N GLU A 312 53.68 -14.65 26.27
CA GLU A 312 55.11 -14.51 26.01
C GLU A 312 55.97 -15.11 27.14
N ARG A 313 55.50 -15.05 28.41
CA ARG A 313 56.18 -15.70 29.55
C ARG A 313 56.03 -17.22 29.54
N ASN A 314 54.93 -17.75 29.06
CA ASN A 314 54.66 -19.19 29.04
C ASN A 314 55.31 -19.86 27.77
N SER A 315 55.73 -19.08 26.79
CA SER A 315 56.43 -19.54 25.57
C SER A 315 57.97 -19.50 25.69
N ARG A 316 58.47 -19.01 26.83
CA ARG A 316 59.91 -19.08 27.21
C ARG A 316 60.12 -20.15 28.27
#